data_e5bddb78c1b1b767e6fa06fa3ba617bc
#
_entry.id   e5bddb78c1b1b767e6fa06fa3ba617bc
#
_cell.length_a   1.000
_cell.length_b   1.000
_cell.length_c   1.000
_cell.angle_alpha   90.00
_cell.angle_beta   90.00
_cell.angle_gamma   90.00
#
_symmetry.space_group_name_H-M   'P 1'
#
loop_
_entity.id
_entity.type
_entity.pdbx_description
1 polymer ?
#
loop_
_entity_poly.entity_id
_entity_poly.type
_entity_poly.pdbx_seq_one_letter_code
_entity_poly.pdbx_strand_id
1 'polypeptide(L)' 'MPAFRTGQRVSYKPVGGRESHTSESVGVIREVSTSNTTMTGRMVEASPQEPRYEIENERTQKRSAVKESNILGPAE' A
#
# COMPACT_ATOMS: atom_id res chain seq x y z
N MET A 1 6.79 5.72 12.74
CA MET A 1 7.14 4.41 12.18
C MET A 1 6.00 3.87 11.35
N PRO A 2 6.27 3.19 10.24
CA PRO A 2 5.20 2.58 9.47
C PRO A 2 4.45 1.54 10.29
N ALA A 3 3.14 1.48 10.09
CA ALA A 3 2.30 0.50 10.79
C ALA A 3 2.43 -0.90 10.20
N PHE A 4 2.93 -0.99 8.97
CA PHE A 4 3.05 -2.26 8.26
C PHE A 4 4.46 -2.42 7.73
N ARG A 5 4.84 -3.62 7.34
CA ARG A 5 6.20 -3.92 6.92
C ARG A 5 6.24 -4.79 5.68
N THR A 6 7.40 -4.81 5.04
CA THR A 6 7.66 -5.65 3.87
C THR A 6 7.40 -7.12 4.20
N GLY A 7 6.70 -7.79 3.30
CA GLY A 7 6.35 -9.20 3.46
C GLY A 7 5.02 -9.43 4.14
N GLN A 8 4.42 -8.37 4.69
CA GLN A 8 3.14 -8.50 5.38
C GLN A 8 1.99 -8.55 4.37
N ARG A 9 1.04 -9.45 4.61
CA ARG A 9 -0.16 -9.56 3.79
C ARG A 9 -1.23 -8.65 4.38
N VAL A 10 -1.81 -7.79 3.53
CA VAL A 10 -2.76 -6.77 4.00
C VAL A 10 -3.98 -6.69 3.09
N SER A 11 -5.09 -6.21 3.66
CA SER A 11 -6.24 -5.77 2.90
C SER A 11 -6.11 -4.27 2.65
N TYR A 12 -6.41 -3.84 1.44
CA TYR A 12 -6.25 -2.44 1.06
C TYR A 12 -7.24 -2.05 -0.02
N LYS A 13 -7.42 -0.75 -0.20
CA LYS A 13 -8.21 -0.20 -1.31
C LYS A 13 -7.26 0.54 -2.24
N PRO A 14 -7.11 0.08 -3.48
CA PRO A 14 -6.15 0.71 -4.39
C PRO A 14 -6.54 2.13 -4.82
N VAL A 15 -7.82 2.48 -4.76
CA VAL A 15 -8.31 3.78 -5.17
C VAL A 15 -9.25 4.32 -4.10
N GLY A 16 -9.15 5.62 -3.83
CA GLY A 16 -9.97 6.29 -2.82
C GLY A 16 -9.47 6.01 -1.41
N GLY A 17 -10.27 6.29 -0.42
CA GLY A 17 -9.95 6.04 0.98
C GLY A 17 -10.75 4.89 1.55
N ARG A 18 -10.69 4.75 2.87
CA ARG A 18 -11.41 3.67 3.57
C ARG A 18 -12.91 3.71 3.34
N GLU A 19 -13.47 4.90 3.15
CA GLU A 19 -14.90 5.06 2.96
C GLU A 19 -15.31 4.96 1.49
N SER A 20 -14.36 4.70 0.61
CA SER A 20 -14.63 4.50 -0.80
C SER A 20 -15.49 3.25 -1.00
N HIS A 21 -16.35 3.29 -2.02
CA HIS A 21 -17.14 2.12 -2.39
C HIS A 21 -16.35 1.13 -3.24
N THR A 22 -15.06 1.38 -3.48
CA THR A 22 -14.19 0.47 -4.19
C THR A 22 -14.02 -0.82 -3.41
N SER A 23 -14.02 -1.95 -4.10
CA SER A 23 -13.82 -3.25 -3.48
C SER A 23 -12.44 -3.35 -2.85
N GLU A 24 -12.37 -4.08 -1.75
CA GLU A 24 -11.11 -4.36 -1.10
C GLU A 24 -10.28 -5.34 -1.93
N SER A 25 -8.98 -5.16 -1.86
CA SER A 25 -8.02 -6.07 -2.47
C SER A 25 -7.11 -6.62 -1.38
N VAL A 26 -6.49 -7.75 -1.64
CA VAL A 26 -5.50 -8.33 -0.74
C VAL A 26 -4.19 -8.44 -1.48
N GLY A 27 -3.11 -8.07 -0.83
CA GLY A 27 -1.79 -8.15 -1.41
C GLY A 27 -0.70 -8.21 -0.36
N VAL A 28 0.52 -8.32 -0.83
CA VAL A 28 1.71 -8.41 0.02
C VAL A 28 2.53 -7.14 -0.16
N ILE A 29 2.94 -6.56 0.96
CA ILE A 29 3.80 -5.38 0.93
C ILE A 29 5.18 -5.79 0.44
N ARG A 30 5.63 -5.17 -0.65
CA ARG A 30 6.94 -5.43 -1.24
C ARG A 30 7.97 -4.38 -0.87
N GLU A 31 7.50 -3.15 -0.60
CA GLU A 31 8.39 -2.07 -0.22
C GLU A 31 7.65 -1.07 0.65
N VAL A 32 8.36 -0.47 1.58
CA VAL A 32 7.84 0.60 2.43
C VAL A 32 8.78 1.78 2.28
N SER A 33 8.22 2.96 2.04
CA SER A 33 9.03 4.17 1.96
C SER A 33 8.46 5.27 2.84
N THR A 34 9.35 5.94 3.55
CA THR A 34 9.01 7.09 4.38
C THR A 34 9.62 8.38 3.82
N SER A 35 10.15 8.32 2.60
CA SER A 35 10.69 9.48 1.90
C SER A 35 10.31 9.38 0.42
N ASN A 36 10.45 10.49 -0.30
CA ASN A 36 10.13 10.49 -1.73
C ASN A 36 10.97 9.44 -2.44
N THR A 37 10.31 8.63 -3.25
CA THR A 37 10.97 7.51 -3.93
C THR A 37 10.23 7.17 -5.21
N THR A 38 10.82 6.29 -6.01
CA THR A 38 10.15 5.78 -7.20
C THR A 38 9.54 4.41 -6.87
N MET A 39 8.23 4.30 -7.05
CA MET A 39 7.50 3.05 -6.89
C MET A 39 6.68 2.79 -8.14
N THR A 40 6.66 1.56 -8.61
CA THR A 40 5.88 1.15 -9.79
C THR A 40 6.15 2.04 -11.01
N GLY A 41 7.39 2.53 -11.14
CA GLY A 41 7.78 3.38 -12.27
C GLY A 41 7.38 4.84 -12.13
N ARG A 42 6.90 5.26 -10.96
CA ARG A 42 6.47 6.64 -10.72
C ARG A 42 7.18 7.22 -9.49
N MET A 43 7.40 8.53 -9.53
CA MET A 43 7.85 9.24 -8.34
C MET A 43 6.68 9.34 -7.37
N VAL A 44 6.90 8.89 -6.15
CA VAL A 44 5.88 8.87 -5.10
C VAL A 44 6.34 9.72 -3.94
N GLU A 45 5.47 10.60 -3.46
CA GLU A 45 5.76 11.40 -2.28
C GLU A 45 5.41 10.60 -1.03
N ALA A 46 6.34 10.55 -0.09
CA ALA A 46 6.14 9.86 1.17
C ALA A 46 6.87 10.61 2.27
N SER A 47 6.43 10.39 3.50
CA SER A 47 7.07 10.95 4.68
C SER A 47 6.89 9.96 5.83
N PRO A 48 7.58 10.17 6.97
CA PRO A 48 7.36 9.31 8.14
C PRO A 48 5.92 9.38 8.65
N GLN A 49 5.22 10.49 8.43
CA GLN A 49 3.83 10.64 8.82
C GLN A 49 2.86 10.04 7.80
N GLU A 50 3.28 9.99 6.54
CA GLU A 50 2.47 9.41 5.46
C GLU A 50 3.33 8.45 4.63
N PRO A 51 3.64 7.27 5.16
CA PRO A 51 4.42 6.28 4.42
C PRO A 51 3.67 5.81 3.18
N ARG A 52 4.42 5.40 2.18
CA ARG A 52 3.86 4.76 0.98
C ARG A 52 4.29 3.31 0.97
N TYR A 53 3.42 2.48 0.50
CA TYR A 53 3.62 1.04 0.45
C TYR A 53 3.45 0.57 -0.97
N GLU A 54 4.44 -0.17 -1.47
CA GLU A 54 4.27 -0.88 -2.73
C GLU A 54 3.68 -2.23 -2.39
N ILE A 55 2.44 -2.46 -2.84
CA ILE A 55 1.69 -3.66 -2.54
C ILE A 55 1.47 -4.42 -3.84
N GLU A 56 1.81 -5.69 -3.84
CA GLU A 56 1.56 -6.56 -4.97
C GLU A 56 0.26 -7.32 -4.71
N ASN A 57 -0.73 -7.10 -5.58
CA ASN A 57 -2.01 -7.77 -5.48
C ASN A 57 -1.82 -9.28 -5.68
N GLU A 58 -2.28 -10.08 -4.73
CA GLU A 58 -2.02 -11.52 -4.80
C GLU A 58 -2.83 -12.23 -5.87
N ARG A 59 -3.90 -11.60 -6.37
CA ARG A 59 -4.71 -12.18 -7.42
C ARG A 59 -4.23 -11.80 -8.82
N THR A 60 -3.89 -10.53 -9.03
CA THR A 60 -3.48 -10.04 -10.35
C THR A 60 -1.98 -9.90 -10.48
N GLN A 61 -1.25 -9.92 -9.37
CA GLN A 61 0.20 -9.74 -9.31
C GLN A 61 0.66 -8.37 -9.81
N LYS A 62 -0.26 -7.41 -9.86
CA LYS A 62 0.08 -6.02 -10.16
C LYS A 62 0.46 -5.30 -8.89
N ARG A 63 1.40 -4.37 -9.02
CA ARG A 63 1.87 -3.57 -7.89
C ARG A 63 1.28 -2.18 -7.93
N SER A 64 0.96 -1.66 -6.76
CA SER A 64 0.41 -0.31 -6.60
C SER A 64 1.11 0.38 -5.44
N ALA A 65 1.30 1.70 -5.59
CA ALA A 65 1.78 2.53 -4.48
C ALA A 65 0.57 3.02 -3.71
N VAL A 66 0.46 2.63 -2.45
CA VAL A 66 -0.73 2.85 -1.64
C VAL A 66 -0.35 3.63 -0.40
N LYS A 67 -1.20 4.58 0.00
CA LYS A 67 -1.03 5.30 1.25
C LYS A 67 -1.42 4.41 2.41
N GLU A 68 -0.79 4.65 3.57
CA GLU A 68 -1.13 3.88 4.77
C GLU A 68 -2.62 3.96 5.10
N SER A 69 -3.25 5.12 4.89
CA SER A 69 -4.67 5.28 5.16
C SER A 69 -5.56 4.42 4.27
N ASN A 70 -5.04 3.92 3.15
CA ASN A 70 -5.79 3.04 2.26
C ASN A 70 -5.61 1.56 2.62
N ILE A 71 -4.74 1.25 3.57
CA ILE A 71 -4.56 -0.12 4.05
C ILE A 71 -5.53 -0.32 5.21
N LEU A 72 -6.39 -1.31 5.10
CA LEU A 72 -7.43 -1.56 6.08
C LEU A 72 -6.90 -2.34 7.29
N GLY A 73 -5.90 -3.18 7.09
CA GLY A 73 -5.29 -3.95 8.15
C GLY A 73 -4.68 -5.23 7.64
N PRO A 74 -4.11 -6.04 8.55
CA PRO A 74 -3.56 -7.32 8.14
C PRO A 74 -4.64 -8.20 7.52
N ALA A 75 -4.29 -8.90 6.46
CA ALA A 75 -5.17 -9.87 5.82
C ALA A 75 -4.75 -11.27 6.28
N GLU A 76 -5.67 -11.99 6.85
CA GLU A 76 -5.38 -13.33 7.36
C GLU A 76 -6.21 -14.38 6.67
#